data_7fba29402edf4f86f5a5d08785ab435b
#
_entry.id   7fba29402edf4f86f5a5d08785ab435b
#
_cell.length_a   1.000
_cell.length_b   1.000
_cell.length_c   1.000
_cell.angle_alpha   90.00
_cell.angle_beta   90.00
_cell.angle_gamma   90.00
#
_symmetry.space_group_name_H-M   'P 1'
#
loop_
_entity.id
_entity.type
_entity.pdbx_description
1 polymer ?
#
loop_
_entity_poly.entity_id
_entity_poly.type
_entity_poly.pdbx_seq_one_letter_code
_entity_poly.pdbx_strand_id
1 'polypeptide(L)'
;LWWYYPDTGEIEQVSFIQEKNISSMYLDSQQRIWVAVYNKGVYCYSYDGELLEHLEAPDRLTHNIVQDMREKDGELWLATDGGGINIYNYKNKSVKAIMHLPGDHHSLPVNSFASLYIDDEDNIWAGSIRGGLIGIKPVFMTTYRDAPPGVSYGLSFQSVTSMYEDTDGKIWMGTDGGGLNLFDPVKEMFQK
;
A
#
# COMPACT_ATOMS: atom_id res chain seq x y z
N LEU A 1 14.39 -4.57 -14.99
CA LEU A 1 14.70 -3.68 -13.89
C LEU A 1 16.12 -3.15 -14.03
N TRP A 2 16.37 -1.90 -13.61
CA TRP A 2 17.65 -1.24 -13.70
C TRP A 2 17.94 -0.47 -12.42
N TRP A 3 19.21 -0.51 -11.95
CA TRP A 3 19.73 0.41 -10.96
C TRP A 3 20.15 1.71 -11.65
N TYR A 4 19.80 2.84 -11.06
CA TYR A 4 20.30 4.15 -11.45
C TYR A 4 21.11 4.73 -10.29
N TYR A 5 22.34 5.15 -10.56
CA TYR A 5 23.26 5.78 -9.60
C TYR A 5 23.26 7.30 -9.82
N PRO A 6 22.53 8.08 -9.00
CA PRO A 6 22.40 9.54 -9.24
C PRO A 6 23.73 10.29 -9.25
N ASP A 7 24.70 9.86 -8.41
CA ASP A 7 26.00 10.52 -8.25
C ASP A 7 26.92 10.33 -9.46
N THR A 8 26.82 9.23 -10.16
CA THR A 8 27.66 8.90 -11.34
C THR A 8 26.90 9.00 -12.65
N GLY A 9 25.56 8.96 -12.61
CA GLY A 9 24.69 8.86 -13.78
C GLY A 9 24.70 7.47 -14.44
N GLU A 10 25.33 6.49 -13.81
CA GLU A 10 25.43 5.13 -14.34
C GLU A 10 24.10 4.38 -14.20
N ILE A 11 23.88 3.44 -15.14
CA ILE A 11 22.71 2.57 -15.16
C ILE A 11 23.21 1.12 -15.30
N GLU A 12 22.81 0.27 -14.37
CA GLU A 12 23.15 -1.15 -14.35
C GLU A 12 21.89 -2.02 -14.40
N GLN A 13 21.94 -3.07 -15.20
CA GLN A 13 20.79 -4.01 -15.26
C GLN A 13 20.77 -4.93 -14.05
N VAL A 14 19.63 -5.00 -13.37
CA VAL A 14 19.37 -5.98 -12.30
C VAL A 14 19.14 -7.34 -12.93
N SER A 15 20.14 -8.24 -12.85
CA SER A 15 20.10 -9.53 -13.54
C SER A 15 19.38 -10.62 -12.76
N PHE A 16 19.27 -10.51 -11.44
CA PHE A 16 18.68 -11.53 -10.58
C PHE A 16 17.13 -11.46 -10.50
N ILE A 17 16.52 -10.32 -10.85
CA ILE A 17 15.07 -10.19 -10.96
C ILE A 17 14.67 -10.38 -12.43
N GLN A 18 14.20 -11.57 -12.78
CA GLN A 18 13.82 -11.93 -14.15
C GLN A 18 12.33 -11.71 -14.44
N GLU A 19 11.56 -11.35 -13.42
CA GLU A 19 10.11 -11.15 -13.53
C GLU A 19 9.78 -9.90 -14.33
N LYS A 20 8.74 -10.01 -15.20
CA LYS A 20 8.41 -8.93 -16.15
C LYS A 20 7.25 -8.04 -15.74
N ASN A 21 6.29 -8.59 -15.02
CA ASN A 21 5.06 -7.87 -14.64
C ASN A 21 5.13 -7.43 -13.17
N ILE A 22 6.10 -6.56 -12.86
CA ILE A 22 6.28 -6.01 -11.51
C ILE A 22 5.21 -4.94 -11.29
N SER A 23 4.39 -5.10 -10.24
CA SER A 23 3.37 -4.14 -9.81
C SER A 23 3.89 -3.15 -8.79
N SER A 24 4.76 -3.60 -7.87
CA SER A 24 5.32 -2.77 -6.82
C SER A 24 6.69 -3.29 -6.38
N MET A 25 7.51 -2.40 -5.84
CA MET A 25 8.79 -2.74 -5.21
C MET A 25 8.97 -1.96 -3.92
N TYR A 26 9.64 -2.57 -2.95
CA TYR A 26 9.93 -1.95 -1.67
C TYR A 26 11.30 -2.39 -1.15
N LEU A 27 12.13 -1.44 -0.70
CA LEU A 27 13.37 -1.71 0.01
C LEU A 27 13.11 -1.56 1.50
N ASP A 28 13.25 -2.64 2.26
CA ASP A 28 12.95 -2.62 3.69
C ASP A 28 14.15 -2.13 4.54
N SER A 29 13.91 -1.94 5.83
CA SER A 29 14.91 -1.48 6.80
C SER A 29 16.10 -2.45 6.97
N GLN A 30 15.95 -3.70 6.55
CA GLN A 30 16.99 -4.73 6.55
C GLN A 30 17.75 -4.83 5.22
N GLN A 31 17.56 -3.85 4.32
CA GLN A 31 18.16 -3.81 2.98
C GLN A 31 17.75 -5.00 2.09
N ARG A 32 16.55 -5.55 2.29
CA ARG A 32 16.00 -6.58 1.41
C ARG A 32 15.08 -5.94 0.38
N ILE A 33 15.06 -6.50 -0.81
CA ILE A 33 14.28 -6.00 -1.94
C ILE A 33 13.02 -6.87 -2.08
N TRP A 34 11.88 -6.30 -1.79
CA TRP A 34 10.58 -6.92 -1.99
C TRP A 34 10.03 -6.55 -3.35
N VAL A 35 9.61 -7.55 -4.13
CA VAL A 35 9.14 -7.39 -5.51
C VAL A 35 7.79 -8.05 -5.65
N ALA A 36 6.75 -7.26 -5.80
CA ALA A 36 5.42 -7.74 -6.12
C ALA A 36 5.30 -8.01 -7.62
N VAL A 37 4.94 -9.22 -7.98
CA VAL A 37 4.78 -9.66 -9.37
C VAL A 37 3.33 -9.99 -9.62
N TYR A 38 2.76 -9.40 -10.68
CA TYR A 38 1.34 -9.55 -11.00
C TYR A 38 0.93 -11.03 -11.02
N ASN A 39 -0.07 -11.37 -10.20
CA ASN A 39 -0.64 -12.71 -10.03
C ASN A 39 0.33 -13.81 -9.57
N LYS A 40 1.50 -13.44 -9.01
CA LYS A 40 2.51 -14.36 -8.47
C LYS A 40 2.89 -14.06 -7.02
N GLY A 41 2.22 -13.10 -6.36
CA GLY A 41 2.56 -12.69 -5.01
C GLY A 41 3.83 -11.85 -4.92
N VAL A 42 4.62 -12.06 -3.87
CA VAL A 42 5.76 -11.21 -3.54
C VAL A 42 7.02 -12.03 -3.31
N TYR A 43 8.08 -11.66 -4.00
CA TYR A 43 9.44 -12.21 -3.83
C TYR A 43 10.27 -11.28 -2.97
N CYS A 44 11.07 -11.84 -2.08
CA CYS A 44 12.05 -11.13 -1.27
C CYS A 44 13.45 -11.56 -1.65
N TYR A 45 14.28 -10.59 -2.03
CA TYR A 45 15.68 -10.82 -2.36
C TYR A 45 16.60 -10.10 -1.37
N SER A 46 17.78 -10.68 -1.11
CA SER A 46 18.89 -9.92 -0.51
C SER A 46 19.36 -8.83 -1.47
N TYR A 47 20.11 -7.86 -0.96
CA TYR A 47 20.74 -6.82 -1.80
C TYR A 47 21.67 -7.42 -2.88
N ASP A 48 22.30 -8.56 -2.58
CA ASP A 48 23.19 -9.28 -3.51
C ASP A 48 22.44 -10.19 -4.50
N GLY A 49 21.11 -10.24 -4.43
CA GLY A 49 20.26 -10.95 -5.38
C GLY A 49 19.92 -12.39 -5.03
N GLU A 50 20.19 -12.85 -3.80
CA GLU A 50 19.74 -14.16 -3.34
C GLU A 50 18.24 -14.11 -3.04
N LEU A 51 17.47 -15.07 -3.54
CA LEU A 51 16.05 -15.23 -3.21
C LEU A 51 15.91 -15.75 -1.77
N LEU A 52 15.37 -14.92 -0.89
CA LEU A 52 15.20 -15.21 0.53
C LEU A 52 13.83 -15.81 0.85
N GLU A 53 12.76 -15.28 0.24
CA GLU A 53 11.39 -15.70 0.48
C GLU A 53 10.50 -15.48 -0.75
N HIS A 54 9.44 -16.28 -0.84
CA HIS A 54 8.34 -16.09 -1.75
C HIS A 54 7.01 -16.22 -0.98
N LEU A 55 6.20 -15.18 -1.01
CA LEU A 55 4.88 -15.14 -0.40
C LEU A 55 3.83 -15.20 -1.51
N GLU A 56 3.00 -16.25 -1.52
CA GLU A 56 1.91 -16.37 -2.48
C GLU A 56 0.64 -16.96 -1.84
N ALA A 57 -0.49 -16.73 -2.48
CA ALA A 57 -1.78 -17.31 -2.11
C ALA A 57 -1.91 -18.74 -2.71
N PRO A 58 -2.65 -19.65 -2.02
CA PRO A 58 -3.37 -19.41 -0.76
C PRO A 58 -2.54 -19.63 0.50
N ASP A 59 -1.29 -20.07 0.38
CA ASP A 59 -0.49 -20.58 1.51
C ASP A 59 -0.05 -19.47 2.46
N ARG A 60 0.38 -18.32 1.92
CA ARG A 60 0.97 -17.22 2.68
C ARG A 60 0.20 -15.92 2.55
N LEU A 61 -0.44 -15.67 1.41
CA LEU A 61 -1.24 -14.47 1.15
C LEU A 61 -2.70 -14.82 0.92
N THR A 62 -3.56 -13.83 1.07
CA THR A 62 -4.98 -13.95 0.73
C THR A 62 -5.24 -13.75 -0.76
N HIS A 63 -4.33 -13.06 -1.47
CA HIS A 63 -4.41 -12.81 -2.91
C HIS A 63 -3.03 -12.54 -3.51
N ASN A 64 -2.82 -12.96 -4.78
CA ASN A 64 -1.51 -12.84 -5.46
C ASN A 64 -1.28 -11.49 -6.15
N ILE A 65 -2.27 -10.64 -6.27
CA ILE A 65 -2.10 -9.30 -6.86
C ILE A 65 -1.83 -8.31 -5.72
N VAL A 66 -0.55 -8.01 -5.50
CA VAL A 66 -0.10 -7.02 -4.52
C VAL A 66 0.21 -5.72 -5.25
N GLN A 67 -0.43 -4.63 -4.84
CA GLN A 67 -0.36 -3.33 -5.50
C GLN A 67 0.62 -2.37 -4.83
N ASP A 68 0.75 -2.42 -3.50
CA ASP A 68 1.66 -1.56 -2.76
C ASP A 68 2.14 -2.24 -1.47
N MET A 69 3.30 -1.80 -0.98
CA MET A 69 3.97 -2.34 0.19
C MET A 69 4.56 -1.23 1.05
N ARG A 70 4.40 -1.33 2.38
CA ARG A 70 5.03 -0.43 3.36
C ARG A 70 5.49 -1.22 4.57
N GLU A 71 6.58 -0.80 5.18
CA GLU A 71 7.09 -1.37 6.42
C GLU A 71 6.69 -0.53 7.62
N LYS A 72 6.24 -1.19 8.69
CA LYS A 72 5.95 -0.58 9.99
C LYS A 72 6.21 -1.58 11.11
N ASP A 73 6.96 -1.16 12.12
CA ASP A 73 7.20 -1.92 13.37
C ASP A 73 7.70 -3.36 13.15
N GLY A 74 8.54 -3.60 12.14
CA GLY A 74 9.06 -4.93 11.79
C GLY A 74 8.04 -5.82 11.09
N GLU A 75 7.01 -5.23 10.50
CA GLU A 75 5.99 -5.87 9.69
C GLU A 75 5.92 -5.24 8.31
N LEU A 76 5.76 -6.06 7.27
CA LEU A 76 5.50 -5.61 5.91
C LEU A 76 3.99 -5.64 5.66
N TRP A 77 3.43 -4.49 5.39
CA TRP A 77 2.03 -4.29 5.04
C TRP A 77 1.87 -4.36 3.52
N LEU A 78 0.96 -5.19 3.05
CA LEU A 78 0.78 -5.54 1.65
C LEU A 78 -0.67 -5.23 1.24
N ALA A 79 -0.86 -4.19 0.43
CA ALA A 79 -2.17 -3.89 -0.18
C ALA A 79 -2.42 -4.86 -1.33
N THR A 80 -3.53 -5.60 -1.29
CA THR A 80 -3.87 -6.57 -2.34
C THR A 80 -5.13 -6.17 -3.09
N ASP A 81 -5.21 -6.56 -4.35
CA ASP A 81 -6.44 -6.42 -5.14
C ASP A 81 -7.28 -7.70 -5.02
N GLY A 82 -8.18 -7.69 -4.02
CA GLY A 82 -9.14 -8.77 -3.75
C GLY A 82 -8.94 -9.52 -2.43
N GLY A 83 -7.79 -9.39 -1.76
CA GLY A 83 -7.47 -10.11 -0.51
C GLY A 83 -7.33 -9.22 0.72
N GLY A 84 -7.78 -7.95 0.67
CA GLY A 84 -7.64 -7.01 1.76
C GLY A 84 -6.18 -6.54 1.95
N ILE A 85 -5.78 -6.36 3.20
CA ILE A 85 -4.43 -5.96 3.57
C ILE A 85 -3.78 -7.14 4.31
N ASN A 86 -2.66 -7.64 3.79
CA ASN A 86 -1.86 -8.68 4.43
C ASN A 86 -0.72 -8.05 5.21
N ILE A 87 -0.39 -8.60 6.38
CA ILE A 87 0.65 -8.09 7.27
C ILE A 87 1.60 -9.24 7.56
N TYR A 88 2.79 -9.19 6.96
CA TYR A 88 3.84 -10.16 7.15
C TYR A 88 4.79 -9.73 8.26
N ASN A 89 4.91 -10.55 9.30
CA ASN A 89 5.80 -10.28 10.43
C ASN A 89 7.18 -10.88 10.16
N TYR A 90 8.22 -10.04 10.17
CA TYR A 90 9.61 -10.46 9.85
C TYR A 90 10.20 -11.45 10.85
N LYS A 91 9.81 -11.35 12.13
CA LYS A 91 10.40 -12.14 13.20
C LYS A 91 9.94 -13.59 13.20
N ASN A 92 8.63 -13.79 13.09
CA ASN A 92 8.03 -15.13 13.17
C ASN A 92 7.54 -15.66 11.82
N LYS A 93 7.70 -14.86 10.76
CA LYS A 93 7.32 -15.19 9.39
C LYS A 93 5.84 -15.51 9.18
N SER A 94 4.98 -15.10 10.12
CA SER A 94 3.53 -15.25 9.99
C SER A 94 2.92 -14.13 9.14
N VAL A 95 1.80 -14.44 8.51
CA VAL A 95 0.96 -13.46 7.84
C VAL A 95 -0.39 -13.38 8.53
N LYS A 96 -0.84 -12.15 8.81
CA LYS A 96 -2.22 -11.83 9.20
C LYS A 96 -2.90 -11.12 8.05
N ALA A 97 -4.21 -11.17 7.97
CA ALA A 97 -4.98 -10.42 7.00
C ALA A 97 -6.09 -9.62 7.66
N ILE A 98 -6.23 -8.36 7.24
CA ILE A 98 -7.40 -7.53 7.53
C ILE A 98 -8.26 -7.55 6.27
N MET A 99 -9.50 -8.01 6.41
CA MET A 99 -10.41 -8.21 5.28
C MET A 99 -11.78 -7.58 5.53
N HIS A 100 -12.51 -7.36 4.44
CA HIS A 100 -13.93 -7.09 4.52
C HIS A 100 -14.69 -8.33 5.01
N LEU A 101 -15.49 -8.16 6.05
CA LEU A 101 -16.40 -9.17 6.57
C LEU A 101 -17.84 -8.70 6.37
N PRO A 102 -18.66 -9.39 5.55
CA PRO A 102 -20.04 -8.99 5.32
C PRO A 102 -20.83 -8.92 6.63
N GLY A 103 -21.47 -7.76 6.86
CA GLY A 103 -22.24 -7.51 8.07
C GLY A 103 -21.45 -6.98 9.27
N ASP A 104 -20.13 -6.93 9.19
CA ASP A 104 -19.30 -6.31 10.22
C ASP A 104 -18.87 -4.89 9.80
N HIS A 105 -19.46 -3.89 10.45
CA HIS A 105 -19.18 -2.46 10.21
C HIS A 105 -17.78 -2.01 10.72
N HIS A 106 -17.10 -2.85 11.49
CA HIS A 106 -15.72 -2.62 11.97
C HIS A 106 -14.67 -3.28 11.09
N SER A 107 -15.07 -4.01 10.04
CA SER A 107 -14.16 -4.57 9.05
C SER A 107 -13.85 -3.59 7.91
N LEU A 108 -12.88 -3.93 7.06
CA LEU A 108 -12.60 -3.15 5.86
C LEU A 108 -13.87 -3.01 4.98
N PRO A 109 -14.09 -1.87 4.32
CA PRO A 109 -15.27 -1.68 3.46
C PRO A 109 -15.22 -2.51 2.17
N VAL A 110 -13.99 -2.85 1.72
CA VAL A 110 -13.70 -3.64 0.50
C VAL A 110 -12.45 -4.47 0.71
N ASN A 111 -12.15 -5.41 -0.22
CA ASN A 111 -10.91 -6.20 -0.21
C ASN A 111 -9.88 -5.76 -1.26
N SER A 112 -10.16 -4.73 -2.06
CA SER A 112 -9.27 -4.28 -3.13
C SER A 112 -8.63 -2.95 -2.80
N PHE A 113 -7.29 -2.94 -2.68
CA PHE A 113 -6.49 -1.78 -2.32
C PHE A 113 -5.41 -1.53 -3.36
N ALA A 114 -5.16 -0.25 -3.68
CA ALA A 114 -4.18 0.19 -4.66
C ALA A 114 -2.94 0.84 -4.03
N SER A 115 -3.06 1.40 -2.82
CA SER A 115 -1.96 2.16 -2.21
C SER A 115 -2.01 2.10 -0.68
N LEU A 116 -0.83 2.19 -0.07
CA LEU A 116 -0.62 2.34 1.37
C LEU A 116 0.23 3.57 1.63
N TYR A 117 -0.03 4.23 2.74
CA TYR A 117 0.81 5.30 3.25
C TYR A 117 0.89 5.23 4.78
N ILE A 118 2.05 5.52 5.34
CA ILE A 118 2.27 5.64 6.79
C ILE A 118 2.67 7.07 7.05
N ASP A 119 1.88 7.79 7.85
CA ASP A 119 2.13 9.19 8.17
C ASP A 119 3.14 9.35 9.33
N ASP A 120 3.55 10.58 9.60
CA ASP A 120 4.52 10.93 10.64
C ASP A 120 4.04 10.62 12.08
N GLU A 121 2.73 10.38 12.25
CA GLU A 121 2.11 9.94 13.50
C GLU A 121 1.95 8.41 13.57
N ASP A 122 2.56 7.67 12.63
CA ASP A 122 2.45 6.22 12.51
C ASP A 122 1.04 5.68 12.21
N ASN A 123 0.13 6.51 11.71
CA ASN A 123 -1.14 6.02 11.20
C ASN A 123 -0.94 5.40 9.82
N ILE A 124 -1.71 4.35 9.55
CA ILE A 124 -1.70 3.69 8.24
C ILE A 124 -2.93 4.14 7.46
N TRP A 125 -2.69 4.65 6.27
CA TRP A 125 -3.71 5.05 5.32
C TRP A 125 -3.72 4.07 4.15
N ALA A 126 -4.88 3.56 3.80
CA ALA A 126 -5.07 2.63 2.69
C ALA A 126 -6.02 3.22 1.66
N GLY A 127 -5.52 3.42 0.44
CA GLY A 127 -6.31 3.81 -0.71
C GLY A 127 -6.92 2.59 -1.38
N SER A 128 -8.24 2.53 -1.41
CA SER A 128 -8.96 1.38 -1.97
C SER A 128 -9.37 1.60 -3.42
N ILE A 129 -9.62 0.51 -4.12
CA ILE A 129 -10.29 0.49 -5.41
C ILE A 129 -11.80 0.47 -5.13
N ARG A 130 -12.48 1.63 -5.23
CA ARG A 130 -13.94 1.83 -5.03
C ARG A 130 -14.46 1.84 -3.58
N GLY A 131 -13.60 1.91 -2.57
CA GLY A 131 -14.01 1.99 -1.14
C GLY A 131 -13.63 3.30 -0.45
N GLY A 132 -12.93 4.19 -1.16
CA GLY A 132 -12.41 5.44 -0.63
C GLY A 132 -11.08 5.30 0.11
N LEU A 133 -10.78 6.24 0.99
CA LEU A 133 -9.62 6.25 1.87
C LEU A 133 -9.99 5.62 3.20
N ILE A 134 -9.14 4.73 3.70
CA ILE A 134 -9.29 4.07 5.00
C ILE A 134 -8.13 4.45 5.89
N GLY A 135 -8.40 5.05 7.05
CA GLY A 135 -7.43 5.24 8.12
C GLY A 135 -7.47 4.05 9.07
N ILE A 136 -6.35 3.37 9.24
CA ILE A 136 -6.21 2.23 10.14
C ILE A 136 -5.41 2.70 11.36
N LYS A 137 -6.10 2.82 12.50
CA LYS A 137 -5.49 3.18 13.79
C LYS A 137 -5.52 1.97 14.73
N PRO A 138 -4.64 1.90 15.75
CA PRO A 138 -4.58 0.72 16.64
C PRO A 138 -5.89 0.37 17.33
N VAL A 139 -6.83 1.31 17.43
CA VAL A 139 -8.09 1.15 18.19
C VAL A 139 -9.33 1.20 17.29
N PHE A 140 -9.28 1.84 16.11
CA PHE A 140 -10.43 1.98 15.20
C PHE A 140 -10.00 2.29 13.76
N MET A 141 -10.92 2.02 12.82
CA MET A 141 -10.77 2.40 11.40
C MET A 141 -11.77 3.52 11.08
N THR A 142 -11.31 4.55 10.35
CA THR A 142 -12.16 5.58 9.77
C THR A 142 -12.16 5.44 8.27
N THR A 143 -13.35 5.43 7.65
CA THR A 143 -13.50 5.34 6.20
C THR A 143 -14.02 6.66 5.64
N TYR A 144 -13.28 7.25 4.71
CA TYR A 144 -13.70 8.42 3.95
C TYR A 144 -14.11 8.00 2.54
N ARG A 145 -15.33 8.31 2.17
CA ARG A 145 -15.91 8.02 0.83
C ARG A 145 -16.00 9.27 0.00
N ASP A 146 -16.41 9.11 -1.26
CA ASP A 146 -16.72 10.24 -2.14
C ASP A 146 -17.91 11.06 -1.61
N ALA A 147 -17.83 12.36 -1.85
CA ALA A 147 -18.83 13.32 -1.43
C ALA A 147 -19.16 14.29 -2.59
N PRO A 148 -20.36 14.88 -2.60
CA PRO A 148 -20.76 15.83 -3.62
C PRO A 148 -19.74 16.99 -3.80
N PRO A 149 -19.65 17.58 -5.00
CA PRO A 149 -18.82 18.77 -5.22
C PRO A 149 -19.18 19.91 -4.27
N GLY A 150 -18.13 20.62 -3.77
CA GLY A 150 -18.31 21.78 -2.89
C GLY A 150 -18.41 21.46 -1.40
N VAL A 151 -18.31 20.20 -1.00
CA VAL A 151 -18.22 19.80 0.41
C VAL A 151 -16.82 19.33 0.76
N SER A 152 -16.41 19.50 2.02
CA SER A 152 -15.05 19.26 2.51
C SER A 152 -14.88 17.97 3.32
N TYR A 153 -15.89 17.13 3.42
CA TYR A 153 -15.85 15.92 4.28
C TYR A 153 -15.60 14.61 3.54
N GLY A 154 -15.24 14.62 2.27
CA GLY A 154 -14.98 13.38 1.51
C GLY A 154 -14.24 13.62 0.21
N LEU A 155 -13.86 12.52 -0.43
CA LEU A 155 -13.11 12.49 -1.68
C LEU A 155 -13.90 13.03 -2.89
N SER A 156 -13.20 13.41 -3.95
CA SER A 156 -13.81 13.69 -5.25
C SER A 156 -14.25 12.42 -5.99
N PHE A 157 -13.57 11.29 -5.70
CA PHE A 157 -13.86 9.99 -6.27
C PHE A 157 -13.36 8.86 -5.35
N GLN A 158 -14.06 7.73 -5.34
CA GLN A 158 -13.83 6.65 -4.36
C GLN A 158 -12.64 5.72 -4.66
N SER A 159 -11.99 5.85 -5.80
CA SER A 159 -10.82 5.05 -6.16
C SER A 159 -9.55 5.85 -5.95
N VAL A 160 -8.81 5.57 -4.86
CA VAL A 160 -7.55 6.23 -4.50
C VAL A 160 -6.38 5.39 -5.00
N THR A 161 -5.61 5.92 -5.93
CA THR A 161 -4.53 5.20 -6.63
C THR A 161 -3.14 5.53 -6.12
N SER A 162 -2.96 6.70 -5.49
CA SER A 162 -1.66 7.15 -4.97
C SER A 162 -1.85 8.10 -3.79
N MET A 163 -0.87 8.13 -2.89
CA MET A 163 -0.84 9.04 -1.73
C MET A 163 0.56 9.58 -1.50
N TYR A 164 0.63 10.85 -1.06
CA TYR A 164 1.87 11.54 -0.69
C TYR A 164 1.58 12.54 0.42
N GLU A 165 2.37 12.53 1.48
CA GLU A 165 2.31 13.56 2.52
C GLU A 165 3.25 14.71 2.20
N ASP A 166 2.76 15.95 2.37
CA ASP A 166 3.57 17.15 2.23
C ASP A 166 4.24 17.57 3.55
N THR A 167 5.06 18.60 3.48
CA THR A 167 5.80 19.14 4.64
C THR A 167 4.92 19.71 5.75
N ASP A 168 3.64 19.94 5.47
CA ASP A 168 2.64 20.45 6.42
C ASP A 168 1.83 19.30 7.07
N GLY A 169 2.18 18.03 6.80
CA GLY A 169 1.47 16.85 7.28
C GLY A 169 0.11 16.61 6.62
N LYS A 170 -0.11 17.19 5.44
CA LYS A 170 -1.33 16.94 4.67
C LYS A 170 -1.09 15.87 3.61
N ILE A 171 -2.12 15.07 3.35
CA ILE A 171 -2.04 13.92 2.43
C ILE A 171 -2.66 14.27 1.09
N TRP A 172 -1.82 14.33 0.06
CA TRP A 172 -2.23 14.42 -1.33
C TRP A 172 -2.65 13.06 -1.86
N MET A 173 -3.79 12.99 -2.54
CA MET A 173 -4.33 11.73 -3.07
C MET A 173 -4.71 11.88 -4.53
N GLY A 174 -4.11 11.04 -5.38
CA GLY A 174 -4.56 10.85 -6.75
C GLY A 174 -5.74 9.89 -6.81
N THR A 175 -6.79 10.25 -7.54
CA THR A 175 -7.97 9.40 -7.71
C THR A 175 -8.18 9.04 -9.18
N ASP A 176 -8.72 7.83 -9.42
CA ASP A 176 -9.06 7.38 -10.77
C ASP A 176 -10.42 7.97 -11.20
N GLY A 177 -10.36 9.13 -11.85
CA GLY A 177 -11.52 9.86 -12.37
C GLY A 177 -11.94 11.12 -11.61
N GLY A 178 -11.45 11.36 -10.39
CA GLY A 178 -11.80 12.52 -9.58
C GLY A 178 -10.70 13.56 -9.44
N GLY A 179 -9.54 13.36 -10.09
CA GLY A 179 -8.41 14.27 -10.00
C GLY A 179 -7.63 14.16 -8.69
N LEU A 180 -7.12 15.29 -8.21
CA LEU A 180 -6.27 15.39 -7.01
C LEU A 180 -7.09 15.87 -5.82
N ASN A 181 -6.90 15.23 -4.66
CA ASN A 181 -7.48 15.63 -3.39
C ASN A 181 -6.37 15.94 -2.39
N LEU A 182 -6.59 16.92 -1.52
CA LEU A 182 -5.75 17.23 -0.38
C LEU A 182 -6.55 16.97 0.90
N PHE A 183 -6.07 16.09 1.76
CA PHE A 183 -6.67 15.77 3.05
C PHE A 183 -5.84 16.36 4.19
N ASP A 184 -6.51 17.04 5.11
CA ASP A 184 -5.93 17.52 6.36
C ASP A 184 -6.35 16.55 7.48
N PRO A 185 -5.44 15.68 7.98
CA PRO A 185 -5.77 14.66 8.97
C PRO A 185 -6.18 15.24 10.33
N VAL A 186 -5.68 16.45 10.67
CA VAL A 186 -5.98 17.11 11.94
C VAL A 186 -7.41 17.67 11.95
N LYS A 187 -7.83 18.22 10.83
CA LYS A 187 -9.18 18.81 10.67
C LYS A 187 -10.20 17.82 10.11
N GLU A 188 -9.74 16.67 9.61
CA GLU A 188 -10.53 15.69 8.87
C GLU A 188 -11.27 16.29 7.66
N MET A 189 -10.61 17.22 6.95
CA MET A 189 -11.20 17.98 5.84
C MET A 189 -10.48 17.73 4.53
N PHE A 190 -11.25 17.73 3.44
CA PHE A 190 -10.78 17.55 2.08
C PHE A 190 -10.87 18.86 1.27
N GLN A 191 -9.87 19.10 0.42
CA GLN A 191 -9.90 20.03 -0.71
C GLN A 191 -9.80 19.22 -2.01
N LYS A 192 -10.55 19.64 -3.03
CA LYS A 192 -10.70 18.93 -4.32
C LYS A 192 -10.30 19.85 -5.46
#